data_7ceee3ccc9daffb736b7ca4db4402130
#
_entry.id   7ceee3ccc9daffb736b7ca4db4402130
#
_cell.length_a   1.000
_cell.length_b   1.000
_cell.length_c   1.000
_cell.angle_alpha   90.00
_cell.angle_beta   90.00
_cell.angle_gamma   90.00
#
_symmetry.space_group_name_H-M   'P 1'
#
loop_
_entity.id
_entity.type
_entity.pdbx_description
1 polymer ?
#
loop_
_entity_poly.entity_id
_entity_poly.type
_entity_poly.pdbx_seq_one_letter_code
_entity_poly.pdbx_strand_id
1 'polypeptide(L)'
;PGYPTYASVTKLVEAEPVLYNLTAANHWQPDFEALEALDTSRVKIMWINYPHMPTGSEAQAETFDRLIAWAKARNILLVNDNPYSFVLTQKPQSILSRPGATEVAVELNSLSKSFNMAGWRVGMLCGKAEIIQAVLKVKSNMDSGMFFGIQKGAVEAFKLSNDWFKAQNEVYTKRRALVWQIFDALDCTYNKNIGGLFVWAKLPKGMKSEDITDELLYNKNVFITPGTIFGSNGEGYVRASLCVDVELLNEVLNRLTPVRI
;
A
#
# COMPACT_ATOMS: atom_id res chain seq x y z
N PRO A 1 -8.27 6.80 -2.58
CA PRO A 1 -8.17 5.34 -2.76
C PRO A 1 -7.53 4.70 -1.53
N GLY A 2 -7.72 3.39 -1.35
CA GLY A 2 -7.13 2.63 -0.26
C GLY A 2 -7.20 1.12 -0.48
N TYR A 3 -6.54 0.36 0.38
CA TYR A 3 -6.61 -1.10 0.29
C TYR A 3 -8.00 -1.59 0.70
N PRO A 4 -8.73 -2.29 -0.20
CA PRO A 4 -10.15 -2.62 0.04
C PRO A 4 -10.39 -3.48 1.29
N THR A 5 -9.37 -4.21 1.74
CA THR A 5 -9.47 -5.12 2.89
C THR A 5 -9.83 -4.38 4.19
N TYR A 6 -9.41 -3.12 4.37
CA TYR A 6 -9.72 -2.39 5.62
C TYR A 6 -11.23 -2.23 5.81
N ALA A 7 -11.95 -1.80 4.78
CA ALA A 7 -13.40 -1.68 4.85
C ALA A 7 -14.07 -3.07 4.95
N SER A 8 -13.53 -4.08 4.26
CA SER A 8 -14.07 -5.44 4.28
C SER A 8 -13.97 -6.08 5.66
N VAL A 9 -12.79 -6.01 6.32
CA VAL A 9 -12.62 -6.58 7.67
C VAL A 9 -13.40 -5.79 8.72
N THR A 10 -13.58 -4.47 8.53
CA THR A 10 -14.42 -3.65 9.40
C THR A 10 -15.87 -4.15 9.37
N LYS A 11 -16.42 -4.40 8.17
CA LYS A 11 -17.77 -4.94 8.02
C LYS A 11 -17.89 -6.37 8.53
N LEU A 12 -16.83 -7.19 8.37
CA LEU A 12 -16.82 -8.59 8.82
C LEU A 12 -17.01 -8.72 10.34
N VAL A 13 -16.57 -7.72 11.11
CA VAL A 13 -16.76 -7.65 12.57
C VAL A 13 -17.97 -6.79 12.96
N GLU A 14 -18.91 -6.57 12.02
CA GLU A 14 -20.14 -5.80 12.21
C GLU A 14 -19.91 -4.34 12.65
N ALA A 15 -18.72 -3.80 12.36
CA ALA A 15 -18.42 -2.38 12.57
C ALA A 15 -18.71 -1.56 11.30
N GLU A 16 -19.00 -0.29 11.47
CA GLU A 16 -19.27 0.65 10.38
C GLU A 16 -17.98 1.36 9.95
N PRO A 17 -17.55 1.25 8.68
CA PRO A 17 -16.40 1.98 8.19
C PRO A 17 -16.74 3.46 7.94
N VAL A 18 -16.02 4.35 8.58
CA VAL A 18 -16.01 5.79 8.27
C VAL A 18 -14.84 6.07 7.35
N LEU A 19 -15.11 6.58 6.15
CA LEU A 19 -14.10 6.83 5.14
C LEU A 19 -13.60 8.27 5.22
N TYR A 20 -12.28 8.43 5.07
CA TYR A 20 -11.64 9.72 4.83
C TYR A 20 -11.00 9.73 3.45
N ASN A 21 -11.00 10.88 2.79
CA ASN A 21 -10.52 11.00 1.42
C ASN A 21 -9.02 11.24 1.36
N LEU A 22 -8.36 10.51 0.45
CA LEU A 22 -7.02 10.83 -0.03
C LEU A 22 -7.14 11.30 -1.49
N THR A 23 -6.50 12.40 -1.82
CA THR A 23 -6.59 13.01 -3.16
C THR A 23 -5.22 13.36 -3.71
N ALA A 24 -5.12 13.49 -5.02
CA ALA A 24 -3.89 13.93 -5.67
C ALA A 24 -3.48 15.36 -5.26
N ALA A 25 -4.46 16.23 -4.97
CA ALA A 25 -4.21 17.59 -4.50
C ALA A 25 -3.44 17.63 -3.18
N ASN A 26 -3.72 16.68 -2.28
CA ASN A 26 -3.04 16.52 -0.99
C ASN A 26 -1.90 15.49 -1.06
N HIS A 27 -1.39 15.18 -2.25
CA HIS A 27 -0.34 14.17 -2.43
C HIS A 27 -0.66 12.82 -1.77
N TRP A 28 -1.94 12.47 -1.73
CA TRP A 28 -2.46 11.25 -1.09
C TRP A 28 -2.19 11.19 0.42
N GLN A 29 -2.03 12.35 1.06
CA GLN A 29 -1.98 12.48 2.51
C GLN A 29 -3.38 12.77 3.06
N PRO A 30 -3.67 12.44 4.34
CA PRO A 30 -4.91 12.82 4.98
C PRO A 30 -5.12 14.34 4.99
N ASP A 31 -6.33 14.75 4.67
CA ASP A 31 -6.76 16.14 4.84
C ASP A 31 -7.18 16.33 6.31
N PHE A 32 -6.40 17.10 7.05
CA PHE A 32 -6.63 17.28 8.47
C PHE A 32 -7.83 18.19 8.78
N GLU A 33 -8.18 19.13 7.91
CA GLU A 33 -9.39 19.93 8.07
C GLU A 33 -10.64 19.05 7.92
N ALA A 34 -10.61 18.18 6.91
CA ALA A 34 -11.66 17.18 6.72
C ALA A 34 -11.74 16.16 7.87
N LEU A 35 -10.58 15.71 8.41
CA LEU A 35 -10.55 14.83 9.58
C LEU A 35 -11.11 15.49 10.85
N GLU A 36 -10.87 16.80 11.06
CA GLU A 36 -11.43 17.55 12.17
C GLU A 36 -12.97 17.68 12.08
N ALA A 37 -13.51 17.75 10.86
CA ALA A 37 -14.94 17.86 10.62
C ALA A 37 -15.70 16.52 10.74
N LEU A 38 -15.00 15.38 10.80
CA LEU A 38 -15.66 14.08 10.94
C LEU A 38 -16.20 13.87 12.35
N ASP A 39 -17.39 13.28 12.46
CA ASP A 39 -17.86 12.71 13.72
C ASP A 39 -17.07 11.44 14.04
N THR A 40 -16.17 11.57 14.99
CA THR A 40 -15.31 10.47 15.45
C THR A 40 -15.72 9.91 16.81
N SER A 41 -16.86 10.30 17.36
CA SER A 41 -17.31 9.93 18.71
C SER A 41 -17.37 8.41 18.94
N ARG A 42 -17.67 7.63 17.91
CA ARG A 42 -17.74 6.17 17.93
C ARG A 42 -16.52 5.48 17.30
N VAL A 43 -15.59 6.22 16.70
CA VAL A 43 -14.41 5.66 16.04
C VAL A 43 -13.42 5.16 17.09
N LYS A 44 -12.93 3.92 16.92
CA LYS A 44 -11.95 3.29 17.82
C LYS A 44 -10.60 3.07 17.15
N ILE A 45 -10.60 2.83 15.84
CA ILE A 45 -9.42 2.47 15.06
C ILE A 45 -9.41 3.31 13.79
N MET A 46 -8.23 3.86 13.44
CA MET A 46 -7.99 4.47 12.14
C MET A 46 -6.90 3.69 11.42
N TRP A 47 -7.23 3.16 10.25
CA TRP A 47 -6.27 2.53 9.36
C TRP A 47 -5.53 3.57 8.55
N ILE A 48 -4.23 3.49 8.54
CA ILE A 48 -3.34 4.21 7.63
C ILE A 48 -2.40 3.23 6.96
N ASN A 49 -1.87 3.58 5.80
CA ASN A 49 -0.99 2.70 5.03
C ASN A 49 0.08 3.53 4.34
N TYR A 50 1.31 3.48 4.83
CA TYR A 50 2.44 4.18 4.23
C TYR A 50 3.71 3.31 4.28
N PRO A 51 4.41 3.16 3.13
CA PRO A 51 4.08 3.67 1.78
C PRO A 51 2.71 3.20 1.29
N HIS A 52 1.94 4.14 0.72
CA HIS A 52 0.52 3.98 0.46
C HIS A 52 0.22 3.07 -0.74
N MET A 53 -0.65 2.11 -0.60
CA MET A 53 -1.19 1.32 -1.70
C MET A 53 -2.63 1.83 -2.04
N PRO A 54 -2.93 2.23 -3.27
CA PRO A 54 -2.20 1.92 -4.51
C PRO A 54 -1.22 2.99 -5.01
N THR A 55 -1.13 4.17 -4.39
CA THR A 55 -0.51 5.37 -4.98
C THR A 55 1.01 5.42 -4.88
N GLY A 56 1.62 4.64 -3.97
CA GLY A 56 3.04 4.69 -3.68
C GLY A 56 3.51 5.93 -2.90
N SER A 57 2.59 6.77 -2.45
CA SER A 57 2.93 7.95 -1.64
C SER A 57 3.58 7.53 -0.33
N GLU A 58 4.67 8.21 0.04
CA GLU A 58 5.33 8.04 1.34
C GLU A 58 4.78 9.06 2.34
N ALA A 59 4.59 8.67 3.59
CA ALA A 59 4.24 9.62 4.64
C ALA A 59 5.42 10.55 4.93
N GLN A 60 5.12 11.83 5.14
CA GLN A 60 6.08 12.76 5.71
C GLN A 60 6.09 12.60 7.24
N ALA A 61 7.22 12.96 7.88
CA ALA A 61 7.33 12.88 9.33
C ALA A 61 6.23 13.70 10.01
N GLU A 62 5.96 14.89 9.49
CA GLU A 62 4.93 15.80 9.96
C GLU A 62 3.53 15.22 9.85
N THR A 63 3.27 14.40 8.82
CA THR A 63 1.98 13.69 8.68
C THR A 63 1.77 12.71 9.83
N PHE A 64 2.79 11.93 10.17
CA PHE A 64 2.70 11.02 11.31
C PHE A 64 2.56 11.78 12.63
N ASP A 65 3.32 12.84 12.85
CA ASP A 65 3.23 13.64 14.09
C ASP A 65 1.83 14.23 14.28
N ARG A 66 1.24 14.78 13.22
CA ARG A 66 -0.12 15.30 13.25
C ARG A 66 -1.17 14.22 13.49
N LEU A 67 -1.04 13.05 12.85
CA LEU A 67 -1.93 11.91 13.06
C LEU A 67 -1.86 11.40 14.50
N ILE A 68 -0.66 11.30 15.08
CA ILE A 68 -0.47 10.87 16.46
C ILE A 68 -1.15 11.86 17.43
N ALA A 69 -0.95 13.16 17.24
CA ALA A 69 -1.59 14.18 18.06
C ALA A 69 -3.12 14.15 17.94
N TRP A 70 -3.63 14.03 16.71
CA TRP A 70 -5.06 13.96 16.41
C TRP A 70 -5.72 12.72 17.03
N ALA A 71 -5.09 11.56 16.89
CA ALA A 71 -5.58 10.29 17.43
C ALA A 71 -5.55 10.26 18.96
N LYS A 72 -4.49 10.80 19.57
CA LYS A 72 -4.35 10.91 21.03
C LYS A 72 -5.47 11.76 21.62
N ALA A 73 -5.77 12.91 21.01
CA ALA A 73 -6.85 13.81 21.46
C ALA A 73 -8.24 13.15 21.42
N ARG A 74 -8.43 12.12 20.58
CA ARG A 74 -9.71 11.44 20.34
C ARG A 74 -9.79 10.03 20.90
N ASN A 75 -8.73 9.55 21.55
CA ASN A 75 -8.61 8.18 22.02
C ASN A 75 -8.86 7.14 20.91
N ILE A 76 -8.27 7.37 19.73
CA ILE A 76 -8.32 6.51 18.54
C ILE A 76 -6.99 5.78 18.41
N LEU A 77 -7.02 4.47 18.18
CA LEU A 77 -5.85 3.68 17.87
C LEU A 77 -5.50 3.83 16.38
N LEU A 78 -4.30 4.29 16.09
CA LEU A 78 -3.75 4.27 14.73
C LEU A 78 -3.18 2.88 14.42
N VAL A 79 -3.55 2.33 13.29
CA VAL A 79 -2.97 1.10 12.75
C VAL A 79 -2.30 1.41 11.43
N ASN A 80 -0.96 1.49 11.43
CA ASN A 80 -0.19 1.68 10.21
C ASN A 80 0.13 0.32 9.56
N ASP A 81 -0.45 0.06 8.40
CA ASP A 81 -0.09 -1.10 7.56
C ASP A 81 1.12 -0.73 6.69
N ASN A 82 2.27 -1.30 7.02
CA ASN A 82 3.57 -0.91 6.47
C ASN A 82 4.33 -2.09 5.83
N PRO A 83 3.83 -2.71 4.75
CA PRO A 83 4.52 -3.81 4.09
C PRO A 83 5.58 -3.37 3.07
N TYR A 84 5.65 -2.07 2.72
CA TYR A 84 6.43 -1.59 1.57
C TYR A 84 7.66 -0.75 1.93
N SER A 85 7.98 -0.53 3.20
CA SER A 85 9.04 0.40 3.64
C SER A 85 10.41 0.18 3.00
N PHE A 86 10.74 -1.05 2.56
CA PHE A 86 12.03 -1.38 1.94
C PHE A 86 11.94 -1.55 0.43
N VAL A 87 10.79 -1.25 -0.17
CA VAL A 87 10.57 -1.45 -1.60
C VAL A 87 10.54 -0.10 -2.32
N LEU A 88 11.61 0.23 -3.05
CA LEU A 88 11.76 1.47 -3.83
C LEU A 88 11.53 2.77 -3.05
N THR A 89 11.64 2.72 -1.72
CA THR A 89 11.59 3.91 -0.87
C THR A 89 12.97 4.53 -0.73
N GLN A 90 13.03 5.85 -0.65
CA GLN A 90 14.31 6.54 -0.42
C GLN A 90 14.79 6.36 1.02
N LYS A 91 13.87 6.45 1.96
CA LYS A 91 14.15 6.31 3.40
C LYS A 91 13.00 5.54 4.07
N PRO A 92 13.24 4.30 4.49
CA PRO A 92 12.25 3.55 5.25
C PRO A 92 11.81 4.30 6.51
N GLN A 93 10.51 4.36 6.74
CA GLN A 93 9.92 5.04 7.89
C GLN A 93 8.96 4.12 8.63
N SER A 94 8.89 4.29 9.94
CA SER A 94 7.91 3.66 10.81
C SER A 94 7.21 4.73 11.62
N ILE A 95 5.89 4.64 11.78
CA ILE A 95 5.15 5.52 12.68
C ILE A 95 5.66 5.39 14.11
N LEU A 96 6.10 4.19 14.52
CA LEU A 96 6.61 3.93 15.87
C LEU A 96 7.94 4.63 16.17
N SER A 97 8.63 5.15 15.16
CA SER A 97 9.82 5.98 15.35
C SER A 97 9.50 7.42 15.78
N ARG A 98 8.22 7.81 15.75
CA ARG A 98 7.81 9.18 16.09
C ARG A 98 7.49 9.36 17.57
N PRO A 99 7.78 10.53 18.16
CA PRO A 99 7.45 10.81 19.56
C PRO A 99 5.97 10.59 19.88
N GLY A 100 5.67 9.91 20.96
CA GLY A 100 4.31 9.63 21.43
C GLY A 100 3.55 8.53 20.63
N ALA A 101 4.13 7.99 19.57
CA ALA A 101 3.47 6.98 18.74
C ALA A 101 3.11 5.71 19.53
N THR A 102 4.00 5.24 20.41
CA THR A 102 3.78 4.02 21.22
C THR A 102 2.58 4.10 22.15
N GLU A 103 2.06 5.29 22.40
CA GLU A 103 0.86 5.47 23.22
C GLU A 103 -0.44 5.18 22.44
N VAL A 104 -0.47 5.48 21.14
CA VAL A 104 -1.68 5.51 20.32
C VAL A 104 -1.56 4.77 18.98
N ALA A 105 -0.42 4.18 18.67
CA ALA A 105 -0.21 3.51 17.39
C ALA A 105 0.32 2.09 17.54
N VAL A 106 -0.06 1.25 16.59
CA VAL A 106 0.58 -0.02 16.28
C VAL A 106 0.95 -0.05 14.80
N GLU A 107 1.94 -0.86 14.45
CA GLU A 107 2.37 -1.05 13.07
C GLU A 107 2.31 -2.52 12.69
N LEU A 108 1.63 -2.79 11.57
CA LEU A 108 1.65 -4.07 10.90
C LEU A 108 2.77 -4.07 9.88
N ASN A 109 3.65 -5.03 9.94
CA ASN A 109 4.71 -5.22 8.96
C ASN A 109 4.62 -6.62 8.36
N SER A 110 5.12 -6.78 7.13
CA SER A 110 5.01 -8.05 6.40
C SER A 110 6.29 -8.40 5.66
N LEU A 111 6.70 -9.67 5.75
CA LEU A 111 7.81 -10.18 4.97
C LEU A 111 7.41 -10.43 3.51
N SER A 112 6.11 -10.41 3.20
CA SER A 112 5.58 -10.71 1.87
C SER A 112 6.16 -9.83 0.77
N LYS A 113 6.39 -8.54 1.05
CA LYS A 113 6.83 -7.55 0.05
C LYS A 113 8.29 -7.19 0.23
N SER A 114 8.65 -6.73 1.42
CA SER A 114 10.01 -6.29 1.73
C SER A 114 11.05 -7.40 1.61
N PHE A 115 10.67 -8.64 1.89
CA PHE A 115 11.58 -9.81 1.82
C PHE A 115 11.24 -10.78 0.69
N ASN A 116 10.33 -10.41 -0.22
CA ASN A 116 9.87 -11.27 -1.31
C ASN A 116 9.36 -12.66 -0.85
N MET A 117 8.73 -12.71 0.32
CA MET A 117 8.26 -13.94 0.98
C MET A 117 6.72 -14.02 1.02
N ALA A 118 6.04 -13.63 -0.06
CA ALA A 118 4.58 -13.57 -0.09
C ALA A 118 3.92 -14.94 0.21
N GLY A 119 4.46 -16.03 -0.32
CA GLY A 119 3.96 -17.40 -0.10
C GLY A 119 4.16 -17.93 1.32
N TRP A 120 5.06 -17.34 2.11
CA TRP A 120 5.38 -17.78 3.47
C TRP A 120 4.35 -17.35 4.50
N ARG A 121 3.50 -16.40 4.20
CA ARG A 121 2.42 -15.90 5.07
C ARG A 121 2.91 -15.42 6.44
N VAL A 122 3.97 -14.61 6.47
CA VAL A 122 4.58 -14.09 7.70
C VAL A 122 4.44 -12.58 7.75
N GLY A 123 3.96 -12.11 8.90
CA GLY A 123 3.90 -10.70 9.26
C GLY A 123 4.09 -10.53 10.76
N MET A 124 4.18 -9.31 11.21
CA MET A 124 4.32 -8.97 12.61
C MET A 124 3.47 -7.75 12.96
N LEU A 125 3.01 -7.72 14.22
CA LEU A 125 2.39 -6.57 14.85
C LEU A 125 3.38 -6.01 15.87
N CYS A 126 3.72 -4.75 15.72
CA CYS A 126 4.60 -4.02 16.63
C CYS A 126 3.82 -2.89 17.32
N GLY A 127 4.08 -2.67 18.61
CA GLY A 127 3.43 -1.60 19.36
C GLY A 127 3.32 -1.90 20.84
N LYS A 128 2.38 -1.25 21.50
CA LYS A 128 2.16 -1.34 22.94
C LYS A 128 1.76 -2.75 23.37
N ALA A 129 2.33 -3.24 24.45
CA ALA A 129 2.15 -4.61 24.93
C ALA A 129 0.68 -4.98 25.16
N GLU A 130 -0.13 -4.07 25.70
CA GLU A 130 -1.55 -4.30 25.98
C GLU A 130 -2.35 -4.53 24.70
N ILE A 131 -2.03 -3.80 23.62
CA ILE A 131 -2.68 -3.98 22.31
C ILE A 131 -2.26 -5.32 21.71
N ILE A 132 -0.96 -5.65 21.75
CA ILE A 132 -0.45 -6.93 21.27
C ILE A 132 -1.11 -8.09 22.01
N GLN A 133 -1.26 -8.01 23.34
CA GLN A 133 -1.92 -9.04 24.15
C GLN A 133 -3.41 -9.19 23.78
N ALA A 134 -4.11 -8.08 23.52
CA ALA A 134 -5.51 -8.12 23.09
C ALA A 134 -5.66 -8.83 21.72
N VAL A 135 -4.78 -8.51 20.77
CA VAL A 135 -4.76 -9.18 19.45
C VAL A 135 -4.40 -10.65 19.60
N LEU A 136 -3.38 -10.97 20.40
CA LEU A 136 -2.96 -12.35 20.65
C LEU A 136 -4.08 -13.20 21.27
N LYS A 137 -4.85 -12.63 22.19
CA LYS A 137 -6.00 -13.31 22.79
C LYS A 137 -7.03 -13.74 21.77
N VAL A 138 -7.31 -12.91 20.75
CA VAL A 138 -8.20 -13.27 19.64
C VAL A 138 -7.52 -14.28 18.73
N LYS A 139 -6.31 -13.99 18.27
CA LYS A 139 -5.56 -14.82 17.33
C LYS A 139 -5.35 -16.25 17.84
N SER A 140 -5.04 -16.44 19.12
CA SER A 140 -4.80 -17.77 19.71
C SER A 140 -6.08 -18.65 19.76
N ASN A 141 -7.25 -18.05 19.55
CA ASN A 141 -8.51 -18.78 19.40
C ASN A 141 -8.90 -19.02 17.92
N MET A 142 -8.19 -18.37 16.97
CA MET A 142 -8.41 -18.57 15.54
C MET A 142 -7.52 -19.66 14.95
N ASP A 143 -6.30 -19.80 15.47
CA ASP A 143 -5.35 -20.84 15.04
C ASP A 143 -4.47 -21.31 16.22
N SER A 144 -3.87 -22.49 16.08
CA SER A 144 -2.97 -23.09 17.09
C SER A 144 -1.54 -22.59 17.02
N GLY A 145 -1.29 -21.53 16.25
CA GLY A 145 0.02 -20.93 16.05
C GLY A 145 0.62 -21.22 14.69
N MET A 146 1.75 -20.56 14.43
CA MET A 146 2.47 -20.66 13.17
C MET A 146 3.48 -21.81 13.20
N PHE A 147 3.60 -22.56 12.10
CA PHE A 147 4.61 -23.60 11.96
C PHE A 147 6.03 -23.05 12.25
N PHE A 148 6.75 -23.73 13.13
CA PHE A 148 8.05 -23.26 13.63
C PHE A 148 9.10 -23.07 12.52
N GLY A 149 9.08 -23.92 11.47
CA GLY A 149 9.96 -23.77 10.32
C GLY A 149 9.81 -22.42 9.61
N ILE A 150 8.58 -21.93 9.47
CA ILE A 150 8.30 -20.59 8.89
C ILE A 150 8.90 -19.49 9.78
N GLN A 151 8.76 -19.59 11.10
CA GLN A 151 9.35 -18.63 12.05
C GLN A 151 10.87 -18.61 11.94
N LYS A 152 11.52 -19.78 11.81
CA LYS A 152 12.98 -19.87 11.60
C LYS A 152 13.38 -19.25 10.27
N GLY A 153 12.62 -19.48 9.19
CA GLY A 153 12.85 -18.80 7.92
C GLY A 153 12.76 -17.28 8.00
N ALA A 154 11.80 -16.75 8.77
CA ALA A 154 11.69 -15.32 9.05
C ALA A 154 12.92 -14.78 9.80
N VAL A 155 13.40 -15.52 10.81
CA VAL A 155 14.62 -15.15 11.56
C VAL A 155 15.84 -15.08 10.60
N GLU A 156 15.98 -16.01 9.68
CA GLU A 156 17.06 -15.95 8.68
C GLU A 156 16.87 -14.77 7.71
N ALA A 157 15.64 -14.48 7.28
CA ALA A 157 15.36 -13.32 6.44
C ALA A 157 15.76 -12.00 7.10
N PHE A 158 15.57 -11.85 8.40
CA PHE A 158 16.01 -10.65 9.14
C PHE A 158 17.53 -10.45 9.22
N LYS A 159 18.32 -11.46 8.86
CA LYS A 159 19.79 -11.34 8.78
C LYS A 159 20.26 -10.81 7.42
N LEU A 160 19.37 -10.63 6.46
CA LEU A 160 19.72 -10.11 5.13
C LEU A 160 20.28 -8.71 5.22
N SER A 161 21.36 -8.49 4.46
CA SER A 161 22.07 -7.20 4.44
C SER A 161 21.35 -6.14 3.60
N ASN A 162 21.77 -4.89 3.74
CA ASN A 162 21.31 -3.81 2.86
C ASN A 162 21.59 -4.08 1.37
N ASP A 163 22.61 -4.87 1.05
CA ASP A 163 22.95 -5.19 -0.34
C ASP A 163 21.90 -6.11 -0.98
N TRP A 164 21.28 -6.99 -0.20
CA TRP A 164 20.14 -7.77 -0.66
C TRP A 164 18.96 -6.86 -1.06
N PHE A 165 18.61 -5.89 -0.21
CA PHE A 165 17.54 -4.93 -0.52
C PHE A 165 17.88 -4.06 -1.74
N LYS A 166 19.14 -3.65 -1.91
CA LYS A 166 19.58 -2.92 -3.10
C LYS A 166 19.40 -3.77 -4.36
N ALA A 167 19.89 -5.01 -4.36
CA ALA A 167 19.76 -5.91 -5.50
C ALA A 167 18.28 -6.16 -5.86
N GLN A 168 17.42 -6.37 -4.85
CA GLN A 168 15.99 -6.52 -5.07
C GLN A 168 15.36 -5.25 -5.66
N ASN A 169 15.73 -4.07 -5.17
CA ASN A 169 15.23 -2.79 -5.67
C ASN A 169 15.76 -2.47 -7.07
N GLU A 170 16.91 -2.95 -7.48
CA GLU A 170 17.40 -2.85 -8.87
C GLU A 170 16.48 -3.60 -9.84
N VAL A 171 16.01 -4.79 -9.45
CA VAL A 171 15.03 -5.55 -10.24
C VAL A 171 13.73 -4.74 -10.40
N TYR A 172 13.21 -4.20 -9.31
CA TYR A 172 11.98 -3.39 -9.35
C TYR A 172 12.18 -2.07 -10.11
N THR A 173 13.35 -1.47 -10.05
CA THR A 173 13.68 -0.26 -10.82
C THR A 173 13.62 -0.51 -12.33
N LYS A 174 14.17 -1.63 -12.80
CA LYS A 174 14.10 -2.02 -14.22
C LYS A 174 12.66 -2.25 -14.67
N ARG A 175 11.88 -2.98 -13.88
CA ARG A 175 10.45 -3.23 -14.15
C ARG A 175 9.63 -1.94 -14.13
N ARG A 176 9.90 -1.06 -13.18
CA ARG A 176 9.23 0.25 -13.07
C ARG A 176 9.49 1.12 -14.30
N ALA A 177 10.69 1.11 -14.83
CA ALA A 177 11.03 1.86 -16.05
C ALA A 177 10.20 1.38 -17.26
N LEU A 178 9.95 0.08 -17.39
CA LEU A 178 9.08 -0.48 -18.44
C LEU A 178 7.60 -0.13 -18.20
N VAL A 179 7.14 -0.20 -16.96
CA VAL A 179 5.76 0.22 -16.62
C VAL A 179 5.54 1.70 -16.92
N TRP A 180 6.54 2.56 -16.72
CA TRP A 180 6.45 3.95 -17.13
C TRP A 180 6.30 4.10 -18.64
N GLN A 181 7.06 3.34 -19.45
CA GLN A 181 6.91 3.35 -20.91
C GLN A 181 5.52 2.84 -21.35
N ILE A 182 4.97 1.82 -20.67
CA ILE A 182 3.60 1.36 -20.90
C ILE A 182 2.60 2.48 -20.65
N PHE A 183 2.75 3.22 -19.55
CA PHE A 183 1.85 4.33 -19.23
C PHE A 183 2.07 5.56 -20.13
N ASP A 184 3.28 5.80 -20.59
CA ASP A 184 3.56 6.82 -21.62
C ASP A 184 2.88 6.47 -22.94
N ALA A 185 2.86 5.19 -23.34
CA ALA A 185 2.15 4.72 -24.55
C ALA A 185 0.60 4.83 -24.43
N LEU A 186 0.09 4.96 -23.22
CA LEU A 186 -1.33 5.18 -22.92
C LEU A 186 -1.65 6.65 -22.60
N ASP A 187 -0.73 7.58 -22.84
CA ASP A 187 -0.85 9.01 -22.53
C ASP A 187 -1.20 9.30 -21.05
N CYS A 188 -0.85 8.39 -20.15
CA CYS A 188 -1.09 8.54 -18.71
C CYS A 188 -0.08 9.48 -18.05
N THR A 189 -0.49 10.08 -16.94
CA THR A 189 0.42 10.86 -16.07
C THR A 189 0.61 10.15 -14.72
N TYR A 190 1.84 10.16 -14.20
CA TYR A 190 2.19 9.47 -12.96
C TYR A 190 3.33 10.16 -12.21
N ASN A 191 3.44 9.90 -10.91
CA ASN A 191 4.53 10.40 -10.10
C ASN A 191 5.70 9.38 -10.14
N LYS A 192 6.91 9.86 -10.45
CA LYS A 192 8.13 9.04 -10.45
C LYS A 192 8.76 8.86 -9.06
N ASN A 193 8.40 9.73 -8.12
CA ASN A 193 8.94 9.74 -6.75
C ASN A 193 7.96 9.02 -5.79
N ILE A 194 7.85 7.71 -5.98
CA ILE A 194 6.96 6.85 -5.18
C ILE A 194 7.69 5.59 -4.72
N GLY A 195 7.27 5.05 -3.58
CA GLY A 195 7.68 3.76 -3.06
C GLY A 195 6.72 2.63 -3.39
N GLY A 196 7.06 1.42 -2.95
CA GLY A 196 6.20 0.24 -3.09
C GLY A 196 6.27 -0.46 -4.44
N LEU A 197 5.35 -1.41 -4.63
CA LEU A 197 5.34 -2.34 -5.77
C LEU A 197 4.38 -1.96 -6.90
N PHE A 198 3.86 -0.74 -6.90
CA PHE A 198 2.83 -0.34 -7.85
C PHE A 198 3.17 1.00 -8.48
N VAL A 199 2.74 1.18 -9.72
CA VAL A 199 2.67 2.50 -10.35
C VAL A 199 1.20 2.87 -10.47
N TRP A 200 0.85 4.02 -9.93
CA TRP A 200 -0.48 4.63 -9.98
C TRP A 200 -0.48 5.74 -11.01
N ALA A 201 -1.25 5.58 -12.07
CA ALA A 201 -1.26 6.49 -13.20
C ALA A 201 -2.65 7.07 -13.43
N LYS A 202 -2.69 8.37 -13.69
CA LYS A 202 -3.90 9.09 -14.08
C LYS A 202 -4.10 8.96 -15.58
N LEU A 203 -5.29 8.56 -15.98
CA LEU A 203 -5.73 8.49 -17.37
C LEU A 203 -5.87 9.87 -18.01
N PRO A 204 -5.81 9.99 -19.34
CA PRO A 204 -6.20 11.18 -20.06
C PRO A 204 -7.61 11.64 -19.69
N LYS A 205 -7.84 12.96 -19.79
CA LYS A 205 -9.14 13.56 -19.43
C LYS A 205 -10.29 12.94 -20.21
N GLY A 206 -11.32 12.51 -19.50
CA GLY A 206 -12.55 11.95 -20.07
C GLY A 206 -12.54 10.44 -20.24
N MET A 207 -11.41 9.76 -20.01
CA MET A 207 -11.35 8.30 -19.96
C MET A 207 -11.78 7.76 -18.61
N LYS A 208 -12.55 6.69 -18.61
CA LYS A 208 -12.95 5.95 -17.41
C LYS A 208 -12.01 4.77 -17.15
N SER A 209 -11.79 4.49 -15.88
CA SER A 209 -10.87 3.44 -15.45
C SER A 209 -11.25 2.05 -15.98
N GLU A 210 -12.53 1.71 -15.92
CA GLU A 210 -13.02 0.40 -16.35
C GLU A 210 -13.03 0.27 -17.88
N ASP A 211 -13.46 1.32 -18.60
CA ASP A 211 -13.52 1.30 -20.06
C ASP A 211 -12.14 1.02 -20.69
N ILE A 212 -11.08 1.70 -20.21
CA ILE A 212 -9.72 1.47 -20.71
C ILE A 212 -9.19 0.09 -20.30
N THR A 213 -9.53 -0.36 -19.10
CA THR A 213 -9.11 -1.70 -18.63
C THR A 213 -9.75 -2.80 -19.48
N ASP A 214 -11.01 -2.69 -19.80
CA ASP A 214 -11.73 -3.63 -20.66
C ASP A 214 -11.20 -3.58 -22.09
N GLU A 215 -10.96 -2.40 -22.65
CA GLU A 215 -10.35 -2.25 -23.97
C GLU A 215 -9.00 -2.96 -24.06
N LEU A 216 -8.13 -2.73 -23.09
CA LEU A 216 -6.82 -3.37 -23.03
C LEU A 216 -6.93 -4.89 -22.86
N LEU A 217 -7.84 -5.34 -22.02
CA LEU A 217 -8.05 -6.76 -21.77
C LEU A 217 -8.55 -7.49 -23.02
N TYR A 218 -9.62 -7.01 -23.62
CA TYR A 218 -10.28 -7.71 -24.72
C TYR A 218 -9.58 -7.51 -26.07
N ASN A 219 -8.98 -6.35 -26.32
CA ASN A 219 -8.39 -6.03 -27.62
C ASN A 219 -6.87 -6.21 -27.67
N LYS A 220 -6.19 -6.21 -26.50
CA LYS A 220 -4.72 -6.35 -26.41
C LYS A 220 -4.26 -7.53 -25.57
N ASN A 221 -5.17 -8.25 -24.92
CA ASN A 221 -4.86 -9.29 -23.93
C ASN A 221 -3.90 -8.77 -22.83
N VAL A 222 -4.15 -7.54 -22.36
CA VAL A 222 -3.39 -6.88 -21.30
C VAL A 222 -4.33 -6.46 -20.19
N PHE A 223 -4.10 -6.95 -18.98
CA PHE A 223 -4.88 -6.54 -17.81
C PHE A 223 -4.11 -5.54 -16.95
N ILE A 224 -4.69 -4.37 -16.74
CA ILE A 224 -4.25 -3.34 -15.80
C ILE A 224 -5.39 -3.09 -14.82
N THR A 225 -5.10 -2.97 -13.54
CA THR A 225 -6.14 -2.82 -12.52
C THR A 225 -6.81 -1.44 -12.61
N PRO A 226 -8.15 -1.35 -12.76
CA PRO A 226 -8.84 -0.05 -12.72
C PRO A 226 -8.78 0.55 -11.31
N GLY A 227 -8.68 1.87 -11.25
CA GLY A 227 -8.54 2.59 -10.00
C GLY A 227 -9.78 2.53 -9.10
N THR A 228 -10.96 2.33 -9.68
CA THR A 228 -12.25 2.19 -8.99
C THR A 228 -12.27 1.08 -7.94
N ILE A 229 -11.48 0.01 -8.12
CA ILE A 229 -11.32 -1.06 -7.12
C ILE A 229 -10.80 -0.53 -5.77
N PHE A 230 -10.09 0.60 -5.78
CA PHE A 230 -9.50 1.19 -4.58
C PHE A 230 -10.36 2.29 -3.95
N GLY A 231 -11.58 2.46 -4.42
CA GLY A 231 -12.53 3.46 -3.95
C GLY A 231 -12.86 4.54 -4.98
N SER A 232 -13.85 5.37 -4.67
CA SER A 232 -14.40 6.38 -5.60
C SER A 232 -13.37 7.38 -6.13
N ASN A 233 -12.38 7.77 -5.31
CA ASN A 233 -11.29 8.66 -5.72
C ASN A 233 -10.26 7.97 -6.65
N GLY A 234 -10.47 6.71 -6.97
CA GLY A 234 -9.68 5.97 -7.95
C GLY A 234 -10.21 6.07 -9.38
N GLU A 235 -11.40 6.65 -9.60
CA GLU A 235 -11.91 6.89 -10.95
C GLU A 235 -10.97 7.83 -11.74
N GLY A 236 -10.73 7.49 -13.01
CA GLY A 236 -9.76 8.17 -13.86
C GLY A 236 -8.30 7.78 -13.58
N TYR A 237 -8.08 6.72 -12.82
CA TYR A 237 -6.75 6.16 -12.55
C TYR A 237 -6.70 4.67 -12.87
N VAL A 238 -5.47 4.19 -13.11
CA VAL A 238 -5.15 2.76 -13.25
C VAL A 238 -3.90 2.42 -12.44
N ARG A 239 -3.75 1.14 -12.09
CA ARG A 239 -2.60 0.64 -11.32
C ARG A 239 -1.92 -0.52 -12.05
N ALA A 240 -0.60 -0.44 -12.23
CA ALA A 240 0.22 -1.58 -12.66
C ALA A 240 1.09 -2.09 -11.51
N SER A 241 1.32 -3.42 -11.50
CA SER A 241 2.18 -4.10 -10.54
C SER A 241 3.59 -4.29 -11.09
N LEU A 242 4.61 -4.16 -10.23
CA LEU A 242 6.01 -4.44 -10.54
C LEU A 242 6.39 -5.92 -10.29
N CYS A 243 5.43 -6.77 -9.95
CA CYS A 243 5.68 -8.21 -9.70
C CYS A 243 5.82 -9.03 -10.99
N VAL A 244 5.51 -8.43 -12.13
CA VAL A 244 5.66 -9.03 -13.47
C VAL A 244 7.12 -8.96 -13.91
N ASP A 245 7.62 -9.98 -14.60
CA ASP A 245 8.98 -10.00 -15.12
C ASP A 245 9.18 -9.04 -16.32
N VAL A 246 10.45 -8.81 -16.66
CA VAL A 246 10.86 -7.86 -17.71
C VAL A 246 10.39 -8.32 -19.09
N GLU A 247 10.43 -9.62 -19.35
CA GLU A 247 10.06 -10.24 -20.62
C GLU A 247 8.58 -10.00 -20.93
N LEU A 248 7.71 -10.23 -19.94
CA LEU A 248 6.28 -10.01 -20.10
C LEU A 248 5.92 -8.51 -20.18
N LEU A 249 6.63 -7.65 -19.44
CA LEU A 249 6.44 -6.20 -19.55
C LEU A 249 6.84 -5.67 -20.94
N ASN A 250 7.91 -6.18 -21.55
CA ASN A 250 8.29 -5.85 -22.92
C ASN A 250 7.22 -6.36 -23.94
N GLU A 251 6.66 -7.54 -23.70
CA GLU A 251 5.56 -8.05 -24.55
C GLU A 251 4.34 -7.15 -24.46
N VAL A 252 3.95 -6.70 -23.27
CA VAL A 252 2.87 -5.71 -23.07
C VAL A 252 3.16 -4.45 -23.86
N LEU A 253 4.35 -3.89 -23.75
CA LEU A 253 4.74 -2.67 -24.47
C LEU A 253 4.63 -2.85 -26.00
N ASN A 254 5.08 -3.99 -26.52
CA ASN A 254 4.96 -4.32 -27.96
C ASN A 254 3.50 -4.42 -28.43
N ARG A 255 2.59 -4.94 -27.58
CA ARG A 255 1.14 -5.03 -27.91
C ARG A 255 0.47 -3.66 -27.94
N LEU A 256 0.96 -2.69 -27.16
CA LEU A 256 0.41 -1.34 -27.07
C LEU A 256 0.97 -0.43 -28.17
N THR A 257 2.22 -0.62 -28.56
CA THR A 257 2.87 0.21 -29.59
C THR A 257 2.44 -0.29 -30.98
N PRO A 258 1.86 0.55 -31.84
CA PRO A 258 1.59 0.15 -33.22
C PRO A 258 2.92 -0.23 -33.90
N VAL A 259 2.96 -1.36 -34.57
CA VAL A 259 4.09 -1.71 -35.46
C VAL A 259 4.18 -0.58 -36.49
N ARG A 260 5.19 0.30 -36.36
CA ARG A 260 5.53 1.22 -37.46
C ARG A 260 6.10 0.35 -38.58
N ILE A 261 5.26 0.08 -39.57
CA ILE A 261 5.66 -0.51 -40.87
C ILE A 261 6.39 0.57 -41.67
#